data_bfed717c7435fd79801a76552c88166b
#
_entry.id   bfed717c7435fd79801a76552c88166b
#
_cell.length_a   1.000
_cell.length_b   1.000
_cell.length_c   1.000
_cell.angle_alpha   90.00
_cell.angle_beta   90.00
_cell.angle_gamma   90.00
#
_symmetry.space_group_name_H-M   'P 1'
#
loop_
_entity.id
_entity.type
_entity.pdbx_description
1 polymer ?
#
loop_
_entity_poly.entity_id
_entity_poly.type
_entity_poly.pdbx_seq_one_letter_code
_entity_poly.pdbx_strand_id
1 'polypeptide(L)'
;MVNLESILSGINAKNERCWEQLYTSCYAAMCVYVESIVKDMDCSKDIVQDLLVNLWHSDVQFASGRELMGYLYKSLYNNSLLYIRNKKKRAMILDKIDQEKENEDFSKDFMLDTVQEEIVRLLHLHIGDLPRVRRQIMKLSISGFSGKEIADKLGISVNTVKVQKNKSIKYLRD
;
A
#
# COMPACT_ATOMS: atom_id res chain seq x y z
N MET A 1 7.01 -0.68 13.28
CA MET A 1 6.70 0.13 12.08
C MET A 1 7.35 1.48 12.28
N VAL A 2 8.19 1.92 11.34
CA VAL A 2 8.86 3.23 11.44
C VAL A 2 7.80 4.33 11.33
N ASN A 3 7.83 5.28 12.25
CA ASN A 3 7.01 6.48 12.13
C ASN A 3 7.57 7.35 11.01
N LEU A 4 6.89 7.38 9.86
CA LEU A 4 7.34 8.11 8.68
C LEU A 4 7.52 9.62 8.96
N GLU A 5 6.71 10.19 9.85
CA GLU A 5 6.85 11.59 10.24
C GLU A 5 8.19 11.85 10.95
N SER A 6 8.69 10.88 11.75
CA SER A 6 9.96 11.03 12.48
C SER A 6 11.19 10.96 11.58
N ILE A 7 11.11 10.34 10.41
CA ILE A 7 12.23 10.21 9.46
C ILE A 7 12.12 11.16 8.27
N LEU A 8 11.00 11.87 8.13
CA LEU A 8 10.68 12.68 6.95
C LEU A 8 11.72 13.76 6.68
N SER A 9 12.14 14.49 7.73
CA SER A 9 13.19 15.50 7.59
C SER A 9 14.52 14.92 7.10
N GLY A 10 14.86 13.71 7.56
CA GLY A 10 16.03 12.98 7.08
C GLY A 10 15.87 12.48 5.65
N ILE A 11 14.67 12.03 5.25
CA ILE A 11 14.36 11.66 3.86
C ILE A 11 14.59 12.89 2.94
N ASN A 12 14.01 14.03 3.31
CA ASN A 12 14.18 15.29 2.58
C ASN A 12 15.64 15.76 2.53
N ALA A 13 16.40 15.52 3.59
CA ALA A 13 17.84 15.85 3.66
C ALA A 13 18.75 14.77 3.04
N LYS A 14 18.20 13.73 2.42
CA LYS A 14 18.94 12.60 1.84
C LYS A 14 19.86 11.89 2.86
N ASN A 15 19.41 11.77 4.10
CA ASN A 15 20.13 11.07 5.15
C ASN A 15 20.04 9.55 4.96
N GLU A 16 21.19 8.87 4.81
CA GLU A 16 21.26 7.44 4.50
C GLU A 16 20.52 6.57 5.51
N ARG A 17 20.62 6.85 6.82
CA ARG A 17 19.94 6.06 7.86
C ARG A 17 18.42 6.17 7.76
N CYS A 18 17.90 7.36 7.45
CA CYS A 18 16.46 7.55 7.28
C CYS A 18 15.95 6.83 6.01
N TRP A 19 16.73 6.83 4.96
CA TRP A 19 16.43 6.09 3.73
C TRP A 19 16.50 4.58 3.92
N GLU A 20 17.49 4.07 4.66
CA GLU A 20 17.55 2.67 5.06
C GLU A 20 16.30 2.24 5.85
N GLN A 21 15.83 3.09 6.77
CA GLN A 21 14.61 2.84 7.52
C GLN A 21 13.36 2.86 6.64
N LEU A 22 13.27 3.77 5.68
CA LEU A 22 12.19 3.78 4.67
C LEU A 22 12.23 2.49 3.85
N TYR A 23 13.40 2.14 3.31
CA TYR A 23 13.60 0.95 2.51
C TYR A 23 13.19 -0.30 3.26
N THR A 24 13.75 -0.56 4.43
CA THR A 24 13.49 -1.78 5.21
C THR A 24 12.03 -1.91 5.66
N SER A 25 11.35 -0.78 5.91
CA SER A 25 9.95 -0.81 6.36
C SER A 25 8.92 -0.89 5.24
N CYS A 26 9.22 -0.38 4.04
CA CYS A 26 8.23 -0.24 2.97
C CYS A 26 8.52 -1.08 1.72
N TYR A 27 9.77 -1.50 1.48
CA TYR A 27 10.19 -2.16 0.24
C TYR A 27 9.36 -3.41 -0.08
N ALA A 28 9.20 -4.32 0.88
CA ALA A 28 8.44 -5.55 0.67
C ALA A 28 6.97 -5.28 0.32
N ALA A 29 6.34 -4.31 1.00
CA ALA A 29 4.96 -3.92 0.73
C ALA A 29 4.81 -3.28 -0.66
N MET A 30 5.77 -2.44 -1.06
CA MET A 30 5.80 -1.86 -2.40
C MET A 30 5.98 -2.92 -3.50
N CYS A 31 6.86 -3.91 -3.29
CA CYS A 31 7.04 -5.01 -4.24
C CYS A 31 5.76 -5.85 -4.41
N VAL A 32 5.08 -6.18 -3.31
CA VAL A 32 3.80 -6.91 -3.37
C VAL A 32 2.72 -6.08 -4.07
N TYR A 33 2.68 -4.77 -3.82
CA TYR A 33 1.76 -3.88 -4.53
C TYR A 33 2.00 -3.88 -6.04
N VAL A 34 3.23 -3.70 -6.49
CA VAL A 34 3.58 -3.72 -7.91
C VAL A 34 3.31 -5.11 -8.53
N GLU A 35 3.63 -6.18 -7.81
CA GLU A 35 3.38 -7.57 -8.25
C GLU A 35 1.88 -7.85 -8.44
N SER A 36 1.02 -7.24 -7.64
CA SER A 36 -0.43 -7.36 -7.83
C SER A 36 -0.90 -6.82 -9.20
N ILE A 37 -0.17 -5.84 -9.77
CA ILE A 37 -0.44 -5.20 -11.05
C ILE A 37 0.29 -5.89 -12.21
N VAL A 38 1.60 -6.10 -12.05
CA VAL A 38 2.51 -6.58 -13.12
C VAL A 38 2.48 -8.10 -13.26
N LYS A 39 2.11 -8.81 -12.19
CA LYS A 39 2.10 -10.28 -12.08
C LYS A 39 3.46 -10.93 -12.34
N ASP A 40 4.52 -10.25 -11.90
CA ASP A 40 5.91 -10.69 -12.06
C ASP A 40 6.75 -10.06 -10.93
N MET A 41 7.23 -10.88 -9.98
CA MET A 41 7.92 -10.41 -8.79
C MET A 41 9.30 -9.80 -9.10
N ASP A 42 10.03 -10.33 -10.06
CA ASP A 42 11.36 -9.82 -10.38
C ASP A 42 11.27 -8.45 -11.05
N CYS A 43 10.36 -8.31 -12.02
CA CYS A 43 10.05 -7.00 -12.60
C CYS A 43 9.51 -6.02 -11.55
N SER A 44 8.76 -6.49 -10.55
CA SER A 44 8.23 -5.65 -9.48
C SER A 44 9.35 -5.09 -8.60
N LYS A 45 10.35 -5.90 -8.27
CA LYS A 45 11.55 -5.46 -7.53
C LYS A 45 12.30 -4.37 -8.30
N ASP A 46 12.49 -4.56 -9.61
CA ASP A 46 13.17 -3.60 -10.46
C ASP A 46 12.42 -2.27 -10.48
N ILE A 47 11.09 -2.29 -10.69
CA ILE A 47 10.25 -1.08 -10.70
C ILE A 47 10.35 -0.33 -9.36
N VAL A 48 10.34 -1.04 -8.24
CA VAL A 48 10.46 -0.43 -6.91
C VAL A 48 11.84 0.17 -6.69
N GLN A 49 12.90 -0.55 -7.07
CA GLN A 49 14.28 -0.07 -6.95
C GLN A 49 14.50 1.18 -7.81
N ASP A 50 14.08 1.15 -9.07
CA ASP A 50 14.20 2.29 -9.98
C ASP A 50 13.48 3.52 -9.42
N LEU A 51 12.28 3.35 -8.85
CA LEU A 51 11.58 4.47 -8.22
C LEU A 51 12.38 5.06 -7.04
N LEU A 52 12.88 4.21 -6.14
CA LEU A 52 13.61 4.68 -4.95
C LEU A 52 14.92 5.36 -5.34
N VAL A 53 15.65 4.83 -6.32
CA VAL A 53 16.88 5.43 -6.84
C VAL A 53 16.58 6.79 -7.50
N ASN A 54 15.54 6.87 -8.34
CA ASN A 54 15.14 8.11 -8.98
C ASN A 54 14.71 9.16 -7.93
N LEU A 55 13.99 8.74 -6.90
CA LEU A 55 13.59 9.64 -5.81
C LEU A 55 14.80 10.13 -5.01
N TRP A 56 15.78 9.25 -4.72
CA TRP A 56 17.03 9.64 -4.07
C TRP A 56 17.77 10.72 -4.84
N HIS A 57 17.80 10.65 -6.16
CA HIS A 57 18.47 11.63 -7.02
C HIS A 57 17.64 12.89 -7.30
N SER A 58 16.35 12.87 -7.00
CA SER A 58 15.48 14.03 -7.21
C SER A 58 15.60 15.06 -6.10
N ASP A 59 15.14 16.29 -6.36
CA ASP A 59 15.06 17.37 -5.38
C ASP A 59 13.65 17.53 -4.79
N VAL A 60 12.81 16.49 -4.93
CA VAL A 60 11.45 16.50 -4.40
C VAL A 60 11.49 16.51 -2.88
N GLN A 61 10.70 17.40 -2.28
CA GLN A 61 10.53 17.54 -0.84
C GLN A 61 9.09 17.20 -0.45
N PHE A 62 8.90 16.61 0.69
CA PHE A 62 7.58 16.20 1.19
C PHE A 62 7.26 16.95 2.48
N ALA A 63 6.03 17.46 2.59
CA ALA A 63 5.56 18.16 3.78
C ALA A 63 5.05 17.19 4.88
N SER A 64 4.73 15.94 4.52
CA SER A 64 4.23 14.91 5.44
C SER A 64 4.55 13.50 4.97
N GLY A 65 4.59 12.55 5.90
CA GLY A 65 4.73 11.13 5.59
C GLY A 65 3.60 10.60 4.70
N ARG A 66 2.39 11.18 4.84
CA ARG A 66 1.25 10.87 3.96
C ARG A 66 1.53 11.29 2.51
N GLU A 67 2.08 12.47 2.31
CA GLU A 67 2.45 12.95 0.98
C GLU A 67 3.53 12.09 0.34
N LEU A 68 4.57 11.73 1.09
CA LEU A 68 5.61 10.81 0.65
C LEU A 68 5.00 9.46 0.20
N MET A 69 4.15 8.85 1.02
CA MET A 69 3.53 7.56 0.66
C MET A 69 2.60 7.69 -0.55
N GLY A 70 1.80 8.76 -0.62
CA GLY A 70 0.97 9.04 -1.78
C GLY A 70 1.77 9.18 -3.07
N TYR A 71 2.91 9.88 -3.01
CA TYR A 71 3.85 9.99 -4.14
C TYR A 71 4.42 8.63 -4.55
N LEU A 72 4.90 7.82 -3.57
CA LEU A 72 5.49 6.52 -3.84
C LEU A 72 4.48 5.58 -4.53
N TYR A 73 3.29 5.39 -3.97
CA TYR A 73 2.30 4.47 -4.54
C TYR A 73 1.75 4.95 -5.88
N LYS A 74 1.54 6.26 -6.06
CA LYS A 74 1.14 6.83 -7.36
C LYS A 74 2.22 6.61 -8.43
N SER A 75 3.48 6.79 -8.08
CA SER A 75 4.61 6.58 -9.00
C SER A 75 4.78 5.11 -9.33
N LEU A 76 4.66 4.20 -8.35
CA LEU A 76 4.69 2.75 -8.57
C LEU A 76 3.59 2.30 -9.52
N TYR A 77 2.36 2.80 -9.34
CA TYR A 77 1.26 2.52 -10.25
C TYR A 77 1.57 2.95 -11.68
N ASN A 78 1.99 4.21 -11.86
CA ASN A 78 2.31 4.74 -13.18
C ASN A 78 3.44 3.95 -13.87
N ASN A 79 4.49 3.59 -13.11
CA ASN A 79 5.61 2.79 -13.62
C ASN A 79 5.16 1.37 -13.99
N SER A 80 4.28 0.77 -13.21
CA SER A 80 3.68 -0.54 -13.50
C SER A 80 2.89 -0.52 -14.81
N LEU A 81 2.05 0.50 -15.02
CA LEU A 81 1.32 0.65 -16.27
C LEU A 81 2.24 0.89 -17.47
N LEU A 82 3.29 1.71 -17.30
CA LEU A 82 4.29 1.93 -18.34
C LEU A 82 5.01 0.63 -18.72
N TYR A 83 5.37 -0.18 -17.72
CA TYR A 83 5.97 -1.50 -17.94
C TYR A 83 5.05 -2.41 -18.76
N ILE A 84 3.76 -2.52 -18.37
CA ILE A 84 2.78 -3.36 -19.08
C ILE A 84 2.62 -2.89 -20.53
N ARG A 85 2.51 -1.56 -20.77
CA ARG A 85 2.43 -1.00 -22.12
C ARG A 85 3.66 -1.33 -22.97
N ASN A 86 4.85 -1.20 -22.39
CA ASN A 86 6.10 -1.51 -23.07
C ASN A 86 6.23 -3.02 -23.36
N LYS A 87 5.79 -3.88 -22.45
CA LYS A 87 5.74 -5.33 -22.63
C LYS A 87 4.80 -5.70 -23.77
N LYS A 88 3.58 -5.12 -23.81
CA LYS A 88 2.62 -5.30 -24.90
C LYS A 88 3.19 -4.81 -26.25
N LYS A 89 3.83 -3.62 -26.29
CA LYS A 89 4.48 -3.12 -27.52
C LYS A 89 5.59 -4.04 -28.02
N ARG A 90 6.43 -4.56 -27.12
CA ARG A 90 7.50 -5.52 -27.51
C ARG A 90 6.91 -6.82 -28.04
N ALA A 91 5.85 -7.37 -27.40
CA ALA A 91 5.13 -8.54 -27.90
C ALA A 91 4.52 -8.26 -29.28
N MET A 92 3.88 -7.11 -29.51
CA MET A 92 3.32 -6.72 -30.81
C MET A 92 4.38 -6.53 -31.90
N ILE A 93 5.59 -6.09 -31.55
CA ILE A 93 6.71 -5.98 -32.49
C ILE A 93 7.24 -7.37 -32.86
N LEU A 94 7.21 -8.32 -31.94
CA LEU A 94 7.58 -9.70 -32.18
C LEU A 94 6.45 -10.48 -32.88
N ASP A 95 5.19 -10.14 -32.62
CA ASP A 95 3.97 -10.70 -33.22
C ASP A 95 3.42 -9.84 -34.36
N LYS A 96 4.24 -9.35 -35.27
CA LYS A 96 3.72 -8.74 -36.50
C LYS A 96 2.95 -9.71 -37.42
N ILE A 97 2.42 -10.74 -36.84
CA ILE A 97 1.41 -11.64 -37.41
C ILE A 97 0.33 -11.81 -36.35
N ASP A 98 -0.85 -11.23 -36.62
CA ASP A 98 -2.16 -11.34 -35.96
C ASP A 98 -2.59 -10.27 -34.93
N GLN A 99 -3.46 -9.43 -35.47
CA GLN A 99 -4.73 -8.89 -34.96
C GLN A 99 -4.80 -8.08 -33.67
N GLU A 100 -5.37 -6.89 -33.89
CA GLU A 100 -5.99 -5.96 -32.95
C GLU A 100 -6.69 -6.64 -31.76
N LYS A 101 -6.30 -6.29 -30.55
CA LYS A 101 -7.17 -6.35 -29.36
C LYS A 101 -6.96 -5.14 -28.47
N GLU A 102 -8.01 -4.35 -28.42
CA GLU A 102 -8.56 -3.49 -27.37
C GLU A 102 -7.58 -2.85 -26.36
N ASN A 103 -7.53 -1.53 -26.45
CA ASN A 103 -7.12 -0.65 -25.38
C ASN A 103 -8.12 -0.81 -24.22
N GLU A 104 -7.78 -1.59 -23.21
CA GLU A 104 -8.43 -1.47 -21.92
C GLU A 104 -8.01 -0.13 -21.31
N ASP A 105 -8.97 0.77 -21.25
CA ASP A 105 -8.89 2.02 -20.52
C ASP A 105 -8.88 1.65 -19.00
N PHE A 106 -7.66 1.59 -18.42
CA PHE A 106 -7.50 1.39 -17.00
C PHE A 106 -7.98 2.66 -16.29
N SER A 107 -9.26 2.65 -15.93
CA SER A 107 -9.97 3.78 -15.33
C SER A 107 -9.39 4.12 -13.94
N LYS A 108 -9.63 5.37 -13.52
CA LYS A 108 -9.32 5.88 -12.17
C LYS A 108 -9.91 4.99 -11.06
N ASP A 109 -11.02 4.29 -11.34
CA ASP A 109 -11.71 3.40 -10.40
C ASP A 109 -10.88 2.16 -10.07
N PHE A 110 -10.20 1.55 -11.06
CA PHE A 110 -9.29 0.42 -10.82
C PHE A 110 -8.12 0.78 -9.89
N MET A 111 -7.68 2.02 -9.93
CA MET A 111 -6.63 2.55 -9.07
C MET A 111 -7.04 2.60 -7.60
N LEU A 112 -8.28 3.06 -7.35
CA LEU A 112 -8.85 3.14 -6.01
C LEU A 112 -9.10 1.75 -5.44
N ASP A 113 -9.59 0.82 -6.25
CA ASP A 113 -9.88 -0.54 -5.83
C ASP A 113 -8.59 -1.31 -5.48
N THR A 114 -7.55 -1.23 -6.29
CA THR A 114 -6.27 -1.92 -6.05
C THR A 114 -5.55 -1.37 -4.81
N VAL A 115 -5.56 -0.04 -4.61
CA VAL A 115 -5.00 0.58 -3.40
C VAL A 115 -5.83 0.22 -2.17
N GLN A 116 -7.16 0.17 -2.31
CA GLN A 116 -8.05 -0.25 -1.22
C GLN A 116 -7.83 -1.72 -0.85
N GLU A 117 -7.69 -2.62 -1.81
CA GLU A 117 -7.41 -4.03 -1.55
C GLU A 117 -6.08 -4.24 -0.81
N GLU A 118 -5.02 -3.53 -1.19
CA GLU A 118 -3.73 -3.64 -0.52
C GLU A 118 -3.76 -3.03 0.88
N ILE A 119 -4.41 -1.88 1.06
CA ILE A 119 -4.65 -1.29 2.39
C ILE A 119 -5.44 -2.27 3.27
N VAL A 120 -6.47 -2.90 2.72
CA VAL A 120 -7.29 -3.91 3.42
C VAL A 120 -6.43 -5.13 3.76
N ARG A 121 -5.57 -5.59 2.87
CA ARG A 121 -4.66 -6.72 3.10
C ARG A 121 -3.65 -6.42 4.21
N LEU A 122 -2.98 -5.27 4.16
CA LEU A 122 -2.04 -4.82 5.19
C LEU A 122 -2.75 -4.63 6.53
N LEU A 123 -3.95 -4.07 6.52
CA LEU A 123 -4.78 -3.92 7.70
C LEU A 123 -5.14 -5.28 8.31
N HIS A 124 -5.49 -6.29 7.50
CA HIS A 124 -5.76 -7.65 7.97
C HIS A 124 -4.52 -8.32 8.59
N LEU A 125 -3.33 -8.12 8.03
CA LEU A 125 -2.09 -8.63 8.59
C LEU A 125 -1.83 -8.03 9.97
N HIS A 126 -1.89 -6.71 10.11
CA HIS A 126 -1.65 -6.03 11.40
C HIS A 126 -2.77 -6.25 12.42
N ILE A 127 -4.00 -6.47 11.97
CA ILE A 127 -5.08 -6.93 12.87
C ILE A 127 -4.77 -8.32 13.42
N GLY A 128 -4.02 -9.15 12.70
CA GLY A 128 -3.51 -10.44 13.17
C GLY A 128 -2.65 -10.33 14.45
N ASP A 129 -1.95 -9.23 14.64
CA ASP A 129 -1.05 -8.98 15.78
C ASP A 129 -1.79 -8.46 17.03
N LEU A 130 -3.05 -8.04 16.88
CA LEU A 130 -3.85 -7.56 17.99
C LEU A 130 -4.24 -8.69 18.96
N PRO A 131 -4.38 -8.38 20.28
CA PRO A 131 -4.97 -9.31 21.25
C PRO A 131 -6.34 -9.82 20.79
N ARG A 132 -6.66 -11.07 21.14
CA ARG A 132 -7.83 -11.82 20.63
C ARG A 132 -9.13 -11.00 20.56
N VAL A 133 -9.49 -10.32 21.65
CA VAL A 133 -10.74 -9.53 21.72
C VAL A 133 -10.70 -8.33 20.76
N ARG A 134 -9.58 -7.60 20.73
CA ARG A 134 -9.41 -6.47 19.81
C ARG A 134 -9.44 -6.90 18.35
N ARG A 135 -8.81 -8.02 18.04
CA ARG A 135 -8.81 -8.63 16.71
C ARG A 135 -10.22 -8.94 16.24
N GLN A 136 -11.06 -9.56 17.11
CA GLN A 136 -12.44 -9.87 16.79
C GLN A 136 -13.26 -8.59 16.53
N ILE A 137 -13.15 -7.59 17.41
CA ILE A 137 -13.81 -6.30 17.26
C ILE A 137 -13.43 -5.62 15.94
N MET A 138 -12.14 -5.61 15.60
CA MET A 138 -11.68 -4.98 14.36
C MET A 138 -12.14 -5.73 13.11
N LYS A 139 -12.09 -7.07 13.10
CA LYS A 139 -12.61 -7.89 12.00
C LYS A 139 -14.10 -7.63 11.76
N LEU A 140 -14.93 -7.65 12.79
CA LEU A 140 -16.36 -7.38 12.67
C LEU A 140 -16.62 -5.93 12.20
N SER A 141 -15.83 -4.96 12.70
CA SER A 141 -15.96 -3.57 12.28
C SER A 141 -15.64 -3.36 10.79
N ILE A 142 -14.64 -4.06 10.25
CA ILE A 142 -14.29 -4.02 8.82
C ILE A 142 -15.37 -4.71 7.98
N SER A 143 -15.98 -5.78 8.51
CA SER A 143 -17.12 -6.45 7.88
C SER A 143 -18.42 -5.64 7.91
N GLY A 144 -18.39 -4.37 8.37
CA GLY A 144 -19.52 -3.45 8.34
C GLY A 144 -20.46 -3.52 9.54
N PHE A 145 -20.17 -4.34 10.56
CA PHE A 145 -21.00 -4.40 11.76
C PHE A 145 -20.90 -3.12 12.59
N SER A 146 -22.06 -2.60 13.02
CA SER A 146 -22.13 -1.47 13.95
C SER A 146 -21.61 -1.83 15.35
N GLY A 147 -21.25 -0.82 16.14
CA GLY A 147 -20.77 -1.05 17.51
C GLY A 147 -21.77 -1.80 18.40
N LYS A 148 -23.09 -1.64 18.16
CA LYS A 148 -24.15 -2.34 18.87
C LYS A 148 -24.19 -3.82 18.50
N GLU A 149 -24.18 -4.13 17.20
CA GLU A 149 -24.15 -5.50 16.69
C GLU A 149 -22.88 -6.26 17.12
N ILE A 150 -21.74 -5.58 17.17
CA ILE A 150 -20.49 -6.15 17.69
C ILE A 150 -20.60 -6.48 19.19
N ALA A 151 -21.19 -5.56 19.96
CA ALA A 151 -21.43 -5.75 21.38
C ALA A 151 -22.32 -6.97 21.64
N ASP A 152 -23.42 -7.09 20.92
CA ASP A 152 -24.36 -8.21 20.99
C ASP A 152 -23.70 -9.54 20.59
N LYS A 153 -22.94 -9.56 19.47
CA LYS A 153 -22.21 -10.77 19.01
C LYS A 153 -21.13 -11.26 19.95
N LEU A 154 -20.47 -10.35 20.65
CA LEU A 154 -19.34 -10.67 21.52
C LEU A 154 -19.73 -10.75 23.01
N GLY A 155 -20.99 -10.45 23.38
CA GLY A 155 -21.47 -10.45 24.76
C GLY A 155 -20.79 -9.38 25.63
N ILE A 156 -20.46 -8.22 25.08
CA ILE A 156 -19.77 -7.11 25.76
C ILE A 156 -20.56 -5.81 25.62
N SER A 157 -20.22 -4.78 26.44
CA SER A 157 -20.91 -3.49 26.33
C SER A 157 -20.46 -2.73 25.07
N VAL A 158 -21.37 -1.89 24.53
CA VAL A 158 -21.07 -0.97 23.42
C VAL A 158 -19.90 -0.05 23.76
N ASN A 159 -19.82 0.38 25.04
CA ASN A 159 -18.70 1.20 25.50
C ASN A 159 -17.38 0.42 25.48
N THR A 160 -17.39 -0.87 25.83
CA THR A 160 -16.21 -1.73 25.70
C THR A 160 -15.76 -1.85 24.24
N VAL A 161 -16.69 -2.03 23.27
CA VAL A 161 -16.39 -2.03 21.85
C VAL A 161 -15.70 -0.73 21.43
N LYS A 162 -16.28 0.44 21.80
CA LYS A 162 -15.74 1.76 21.49
C LYS A 162 -14.31 1.94 22.02
N VAL A 163 -14.09 1.62 23.30
CA VAL A 163 -12.76 1.73 23.94
C VAL A 163 -11.74 0.82 23.28
N GLN A 164 -12.09 -0.45 23.05
CA GLN A 164 -11.17 -1.41 22.42
C GLN A 164 -10.88 -1.07 20.96
N LYS A 165 -11.87 -0.58 20.21
CA LYS A 165 -11.68 -0.09 18.83
C LYS A 165 -10.71 1.10 18.80
N ASN A 166 -10.88 2.09 19.67
CA ASN A 166 -9.97 3.24 19.75
C ASN A 166 -8.53 2.83 20.11
N LYS A 167 -8.37 1.90 21.06
CA LYS A 167 -7.05 1.34 21.43
C LYS A 167 -6.42 0.59 20.26
N SER A 168 -7.21 -0.15 19.49
CA SER A 168 -6.74 -0.86 18.31
C SER A 168 -6.29 0.11 17.21
N ILE A 169 -7.10 1.14 16.92
CA ILE A 169 -6.77 2.17 15.94
C ILE A 169 -5.47 2.89 16.32
N LYS A 170 -5.31 3.23 17.61
CA LYS A 170 -4.07 3.83 18.10
C LYS A 170 -2.88 2.91 17.88
N TYR A 171 -2.98 1.64 18.26
CA TYR A 171 -1.92 0.64 18.07
C TYR A 171 -1.56 0.42 16.60
N LEU A 172 -2.54 0.47 15.69
CA LEU A 172 -2.32 0.29 14.25
C LEU A 172 -1.76 1.54 13.56
N ARG A 173 -1.83 2.70 14.24
CA ARG A 173 -1.31 3.98 13.73
C ARG A 173 0.14 4.24 14.18
N ASP A 174 0.50 3.77 15.37
CA ASP A 174 1.84 3.89 15.96
C ASP A 174 2.78 2.83 15.38
#